data_9eb12a58f26cd03c3e417d13e826c4fb
#
_entry.id   9eb12a58f26cd03c3e417d13e826c4fb
#
_cell.length_a   1.000
_cell.length_b   1.000
_cell.length_c   1.000
_cell.angle_alpha   90.00
_cell.angle_beta   90.00
_cell.angle_gamma   90.00
#
_symmetry.space_group_name_H-M   'P 1'
#
loop_
_entity.id
_entity.type
_entity.pdbx_description
1 polymer ?
#
loop_
_entity_poly.entity_id
_entity_poly.type
_entity_poly.pdbx_seq_one_letter_code
_entity_poly.pdbx_strand_id
1 'polypeptide(L)'
;MRELYEELPVFRRARGFRLYDGSGRRYLDLYQNGGAAILGHGDPRVSRAVKAALSRGETGPLPSVYAGRLRSALRALLPGHPHIYLFPSRAEAVAALAGAAETAGSAPADAHRRLLPDPATGAQSGEHPFISLWRPFLPEEVRATVLLPVLPFAMADHIQPVCVQDGGPAVISGALSPVILSGAVAALATYAAFVRQPPAVSPHEVAVWDEFDHPSWTRRGPYMTSGLQGKEYSRLFRHFLRRNIVLPPDPEMPVILPYRASAGEVHNVIESSSIERGG
;
A
#
# COMPACT_ATOMS: atom_id res chain seq x y z
N MET A 1 11.84 -2.64 13.97
CA MET A 1 10.97 -3.27 12.94
C MET A 1 10.66 -4.73 13.26
N ARG A 2 11.65 -5.65 13.30
CA ARG A 2 11.44 -7.08 13.59
C ARG A 2 10.74 -7.33 14.92
N GLU A 3 11.09 -6.60 15.95
CA GLU A 3 10.60 -6.74 17.33
C GLU A 3 9.07 -6.51 17.47
N LEU A 4 8.51 -5.45 16.88
CA LEU A 4 7.06 -5.18 16.95
C LEU A 4 6.25 -6.13 16.06
N TYR A 5 6.83 -6.61 14.95
CA TYR A 5 6.17 -7.60 14.11
C TYR A 5 6.01 -8.95 14.86
N GLU A 6 6.99 -9.33 15.67
CA GLU A 6 6.94 -10.55 16.48
C GLU A 6 5.91 -10.48 17.63
N GLU A 7 5.49 -9.28 18.01
CA GLU A 7 4.42 -9.08 19.01
C GLU A 7 3.00 -9.27 18.44
N LEU A 8 2.85 -9.30 17.11
CA LEU A 8 1.55 -9.51 16.48
C LEU A 8 1.03 -10.94 16.73
N PRO A 9 -0.28 -11.10 16.98
CA PRO A 9 -0.89 -12.41 17.06
C PRO A 9 -0.77 -13.16 15.73
N VAL A 10 -0.80 -14.50 15.80
CA VAL A 10 -0.93 -15.33 14.60
C VAL A 10 -2.34 -15.23 14.07
N PHE A 11 -2.51 -14.52 12.96
CA PHE A 11 -3.80 -14.38 12.30
C PHE A 11 -4.08 -15.57 11.39
N ARG A 12 -5.31 -16.10 11.46
CA ARG A 12 -5.79 -17.23 10.63
C ARG A 12 -6.74 -16.80 9.53
N ARG A 13 -7.30 -15.61 9.64
CA ARG A 13 -8.27 -15.07 8.67
C ARG A 13 -8.18 -13.56 8.59
N ALA A 14 -8.38 -13.05 7.38
CA ALA A 14 -8.59 -11.62 7.12
C ALA A 14 -9.84 -11.44 6.26
N ARG A 15 -10.68 -10.44 6.57
CA ARG A 15 -11.88 -10.11 5.79
C ARG A 15 -12.25 -8.64 5.96
N GLY A 16 -12.48 -7.93 4.85
CA GLY A 16 -12.69 -6.50 4.89
C GLY A 16 -11.49 -5.82 5.57
N PHE A 17 -11.74 -5.03 6.58
CA PHE A 17 -10.70 -4.34 7.33
C PHE A 17 -10.39 -5.01 8.69
N ARG A 18 -10.60 -6.32 8.79
CA ARG A 18 -10.48 -7.04 10.06
C ARG A 18 -9.63 -8.29 9.93
N LEU A 19 -8.79 -8.51 10.93
CA LEU A 19 -7.98 -9.71 11.11
C LEU A 19 -8.56 -10.55 12.24
N TYR A 20 -8.38 -11.85 12.19
CA TYR A 20 -8.88 -12.80 13.20
C TYR A 20 -7.76 -13.74 13.60
N ASP A 21 -7.48 -13.83 14.90
CA ASP A 21 -6.48 -14.76 15.44
C ASP A 21 -7.02 -16.19 15.57
N GLY A 22 -6.17 -17.08 16.11
CA GLY A 22 -6.51 -18.49 16.31
C GLY A 22 -7.64 -18.73 17.32
N SER A 23 -7.91 -17.81 18.23
CA SER A 23 -9.01 -17.85 19.20
C SER A 23 -10.33 -17.27 18.64
N GLY A 24 -10.30 -16.71 17.43
CA GLY A 24 -11.43 -16.00 16.82
C GLY A 24 -11.58 -14.54 17.27
N ARG A 25 -10.64 -14.00 18.04
CA ARG A 25 -10.63 -12.59 18.43
C ARG A 25 -10.45 -11.73 17.19
N ARG A 26 -11.25 -10.66 17.09
CA ARG A 26 -11.28 -9.75 15.96
C ARG A 26 -10.43 -8.52 16.26
N TYR A 27 -9.62 -8.12 15.28
CA TYR A 27 -8.78 -6.92 15.32
C TYR A 27 -9.15 -6.02 14.15
N LEU A 28 -9.23 -4.71 14.37
CA LEU A 28 -9.30 -3.72 13.30
C LEU A 28 -7.90 -3.54 12.70
N ASP A 29 -7.80 -3.66 11.39
CA ASP A 29 -6.52 -3.57 10.69
C ASP A 29 -6.27 -2.15 10.16
N LEU A 30 -5.43 -1.39 10.84
CA LEU A 30 -4.94 -0.09 10.40
C LEU A 30 -3.54 -0.17 9.76
N TYR A 31 -2.95 -1.36 9.68
CA TYR A 31 -1.74 -1.62 8.91
C TYR A 31 -2.05 -1.89 7.43
N GLN A 32 -3.07 -2.65 7.15
CA GLN A 32 -3.54 -3.01 5.81
C GLN A 32 -2.41 -3.42 4.85
N ASN A 33 -1.41 -4.12 5.40
CA ASN A 33 -0.19 -4.52 4.67
C ASN A 33 0.44 -3.35 3.89
N GLY A 34 0.64 -2.19 4.56
CA GLY A 34 1.23 -1.01 3.95
C GLY A 34 0.44 -0.37 2.80
N GLY A 35 -0.85 -0.68 2.67
CA GLY A 35 -1.74 -0.19 1.61
C GLY A 35 -2.18 -1.25 0.60
N ALA A 36 -1.56 -2.44 0.63
CA ALA A 36 -1.96 -3.54 -0.25
C ALA A 36 -3.40 -4.03 0.01
N ALA A 37 -3.94 -3.82 1.22
CA ALA A 37 -5.31 -4.16 1.58
C ALA A 37 -6.21 -2.93 1.78
N ILE A 38 -5.90 -1.80 1.18
CA ILE A 38 -6.66 -0.55 1.33
C ILE A 38 -8.13 -0.65 0.85
N LEU A 39 -8.44 -1.59 -0.02
CA LEU A 39 -9.80 -1.93 -0.43
C LEU A 39 -10.45 -3.01 0.45
N GLY A 40 -9.75 -3.45 1.49
CA GLY A 40 -10.11 -4.55 2.36
C GLY A 40 -9.58 -5.90 1.91
N HIS A 41 -9.43 -6.81 2.87
CA HIS A 41 -8.99 -8.18 2.63
C HIS A 41 -10.07 -9.03 1.98
N GLY A 42 -9.65 -9.99 1.14
CA GLY A 42 -10.52 -11.06 0.64
C GLY A 42 -11.47 -10.65 -0.48
N ASP A 43 -11.04 -9.70 -1.35
CA ASP A 43 -11.82 -9.34 -2.54
C ASP A 43 -12.14 -10.59 -3.39
N PRO A 44 -13.45 -10.87 -3.66
CA PRO A 44 -13.84 -12.06 -4.42
C PRO A 44 -13.39 -12.03 -5.89
N ARG A 45 -13.23 -10.84 -6.48
CA ARG A 45 -12.78 -10.69 -7.88
C ARG A 45 -11.31 -11.06 -8.01
N VAL A 46 -10.48 -10.57 -7.08
CA VAL A 46 -9.06 -10.90 -7.00
C VAL A 46 -8.87 -12.39 -6.75
N SER A 47 -9.56 -12.94 -5.74
CA SER A 47 -9.48 -14.37 -5.41
C SER A 47 -9.90 -15.27 -6.58
N ARG A 48 -10.92 -14.88 -7.33
CA ARG A 48 -11.38 -15.62 -8.52
C ARG A 48 -10.35 -15.56 -9.65
N ALA A 49 -9.74 -14.41 -9.91
CA ALA A 49 -8.74 -14.25 -10.95
C ALA A 49 -7.50 -15.11 -10.67
N VAL A 50 -7.00 -15.07 -9.44
CA VAL A 50 -5.86 -15.88 -8.96
C VAL A 50 -6.15 -17.38 -9.09
N LYS A 51 -7.31 -17.84 -8.58
CA LYS A 51 -7.73 -19.24 -8.67
C LYS A 51 -7.86 -19.70 -10.14
N ALA A 52 -8.42 -18.86 -11.02
CA ALA A 52 -8.56 -19.20 -12.43
C ALA A 52 -7.20 -19.34 -13.13
N ALA A 53 -6.22 -18.49 -12.83
CA ALA A 53 -4.87 -18.62 -13.38
C ALA A 53 -4.19 -19.91 -12.89
N LEU A 54 -4.30 -20.21 -11.58
CA LEU A 54 -3.80 -21.46 -11.00
C LEU A 54 -4.43 -22.70 -11.65
N SER A 55 -5.76 -22.69 -11.84
CA SER A 55 -6.49 -23.82 -12.43
C SER A 55 -6.12 -24.09 -13.88
N ARG A 56 -5.59 -23.09 -14.60
CA ARG A 56 -5.06 -23.27 -15.97
C ARG A 56 -3.59 -23.67 -16.02
N GLY A 57 -2.94 -23.84 -14.87
CA GLY A 57 -1.52 -24.17 -14.79
C GLY A 57 -0.57 -23.02 -15.16
N GLU A 58 -1.05 -21.77 -15.18
CA GLU A 58 -0.27 -20.58 -15.53
C GLU A 58 0.62 -20.12 -14.36
N THR A 59 1.50 -20.98 -13.86
CA THR A 59 2.25 -20.72 -12.60
C THR A 59 3.67 -20.19 -12.81
N GLY A 60 4.32 -20.53 -13.95
CA GLY A 60 5.68 -20.12 -14.24
C GLY A 60 5.78 -18.66 -14.71
N PRO A 61 6.98 -18.05 -14.66
CA PRO A 61 7.21 -16.69 -15.11
C PRO A 61 7.32 -16.60 -16.64
N LEU A 62 6.24 -16.95 -17.32
CA LEU A 62 6.14 -16.96 -18.78
C LEU A 62 5.46 -15.67 -19.29
N PRO A 63 5.71 -15.28 -20.56
CA PRO A 63 4.98 -14.19 -21.19
C PRO A 63 3.48 -14.40 -21.08
N SER A 64 2.76 -13.39 -20.59
CA SER A 64 1.33 -13.49 -20.30
C SER A 64 0.57 -12.28 -20.80
N VAL A 65 -0.67 -12.49 -21.24
CA VAL A 65 -1.61 -11.43 -21.60
C VAL A 65 -1.89 -10.47 -20.43
N TYR A 66 -1.74 -10.95 -19.20
CA TYR A 66 -1.95 -10.14 -18.01
C TYR A 66 -0.90 -9.05 -17.83
N ALA A 67 0.34 -9.25 -18.30
CA ALA A 67 1.36 -8.21 -18.28
C ALA A 67 0.95 -7.00 -19.15
N GLY A 68 0.43 -7.25 -20.35
CA GLY A 68 -0.12 -6.21 -21.23
C GLY A 68 -1.33 -5.50 -20.62
N ARG A 69 -2.27 -6.26 -20.04
CA ARG A 69 -3.47 -5.71 -19.36
C ARG A 69 -3.09 -4.85 -18.16
N LEU A 70 -2.13 -5.29 -17.36
CA LEU A 70 -1.66 -4.52 -16.20
C LEU A 70 -1.00 -3.21 -16.63
N ARG A 71 -0.12 -3.26 -17.65
CA ARG A 71 0.47 -2.03 -18.20
C ARG A 71 -0.59 -1.06 -18.74
N SER A 72 -1.60 -1.56 -19.44
CA SER A 72 -2.70 -0.73 -19.94
C SER A 72 -3.52 -0.10 -18.81
N ALA A 73 -3.82 -0.86 -17.75
CA ALA A 73 -4.53 -0.36 -16.58
C ALA A 73 -3.73 0.73 -15.83
N LEU A 74 -2.41 0.54 -15.69
CA LEU A 74 -1.52 1.52 -15.06
C LEU A 74 -1.37 2.80 -15.90
N ARG A 75 -1.28 2.69 -17.24
CA ARG A 75 -1.28 3.88 -18.11
C ARG A 75 -2.57 4.68 -18.01
N ALA A 76 -3.71 4.00 -17.91
CA ALA A 76 -4.99 4.67 -17.71
C ALA A 76 -5.09 5.36 -16.34
N LEU A 77 -4.45 4.79 -15.32
CA LEU A 77 -4.42 5.34 -13.96
C LEU A 77 -3.42 6.49 -13.82
N LEU A 78 -2.28 6.40 -14.48
CA LEU A 78 -1.15 7.34 -14.39
C LEU A 78 -0.77 7.84 -15.80
N PRO A 79 -1.61 8.65 -16.47
CA PRO A 79 -1.41 9.04 -17.87
C PRO A 79 -0.12 9.84 -18.11
N GLY A 80 0.40 10.55 -17.10
CA GLY A 80 1.69 11.23 -17.15
C GLY A 80 2.92 10.31 -17.15
N HIS A 81 2.74 8.98 -16.98
CA HIS A 81 3.81 8.00 -16.89
C HIS A 81 3.55 6.82 -17.86
N PRO A 82 3.70 7.02 -19.18
CA PRO A 82 3.29 6.03 -20.19
C PRO A 82 4.17 4.78 -20.25
N HIS A 83 5.42 4.87 -19.74
CA HIS A 83 6.38 3.77 -19.79
C HIS A 83 6.26 2.93 -18.51
N ILE A 84 5.72 1.70 -18.65
CA ILE A 84 5.44 0.80 -17.52
C ILE A 84 6.35 -0.42 -17.58
N TYR A 85 7.13 -0.58 -16.52
CA TYR A 85 7.98 -1.74 -16.27
C TYR A 85 7.47 -2.51 -15.06
N LEU A 86 7.69 -3.81 -15.02
CA LEU A 86 7.17 -4.69 -13.98
C LEU A 86 8.32 -5.51 -13.39
N PHE A 87 8.42 -5.55 -12.06
CA PHE A 87 9.46 -6.26 -11.32
C PHE A 87 8.84 -7.18 -10.28
N PRO A 88 9.50 -8.30 -9.92
CA PRO A 88 9.02 -9.21 -8.86
C PRO A 88 9.06 -8.58 -7.46
N SER A 89 9.91 -7.58 -7.25
CA SER A 89 10.04 -6.91 -5.96
C SER A 89 10.43 -5.44 -6.11
N ARG A 90 10.18 -4.67 -5.08
CA ARG A 90 10.65 -3.27 -5.00
C ARG A 90 12.18 -3.17 -5.01
N ALA A 91 12.87 -4.10 -4.38
CA ALA A 91 14.33 -4.12 -4.35
C ALA A 91 14.92 -4.26 -5.76
N GLU A 92 14.37 -5.17 -6.58
CA GLU A 92 14.80 -5.34 -7.97
C GLU A 92 14.46 -4.12 -8.83
N ALA A 93 13.29 -3.51 -8.63
CA ALA A 93 12.91 -2.29 -9.33
C ALA A 93 13.87 -1.13 -9.03
N VAL A 94 14.21 -0.92 -7.76
CA VAL A 94 15.14 0.12 -7.31
C VAL A 94 16.56 -0.16 -7.85
N ALA A 95 17.02 -1.39 -7.81
CA ALA A 95 18.32 -1.77 -8.36
C ALA A 95 18.42 -1.51 -9.87
N ALA A 96 17.38 -1.86 -10.62
CA ALA A 96 17.32 -1.62 -12.06
C ALA A 96 17.31 -0.11 -12.39
N LEU A 97 16.59 0.69 -11.62
CA LEU A 97 16.57 2.15 -11.77
C LEU A 97 17.93 2.79 -11.44
N ALA A 98 18.61 2.31 -10.40
CA ALA A 98 19.95 2.78 -10.04
C ALA A 98 20.95 2.50 -11.16
N GLY A 99 20.98 1.27 -11.72
CA GLY A 99 21.87 0.91 -12.83
C GLY A 99 21.59 1.72 -14.11
N ALA A 100 20.32 2.01 -14.43
CA ALA A 100 19.96 2.83 -15.58
C ALA A 100 20.38 4.30 -15.39
N ALA A 101 20.30 4.82 -14.17
CA ALA A 101 20.70 6.19 -13.83
C ALA A 101 22.22 6.38 -13.89
N GLU A 102 23.00 5.41 -13.41
CA GLU A 102 24.46 5.38 -13.53
C GLU A 102 24.92 5.38 -15.00
N THR A 103 24.26 4.57 -15.85
CA THR A 103 24.57 4.49 -17.28
C THR A 103 24.26 5.80 -18.01
N ALA A 104 23.25 6.55 -17.57
CA ALA A 104 22.85 7.84 -18.14
C ALA A 104 23.65 9.03 -17.59
N GLY A 105 24.52 8.83 -16.61
CA GLY A 105 25.29 9.93 -15.96
C GLY A 105 24.44 10.94 -15.20
N SER A 106 23.19 10.60 -14.90
CA SER A 106 22.15 11.57 -14.44
C SER A 106 21.69 11.34 -13.00
N ALA A 107 22.23 10.36 -12.26
CA ALA A 107 21.84 10.15 -10.87
C ALA A 107 22.98 10.40 -9.89
N PRO A 108 22.70 11.04 -8.74
CA PRO A 108 23.65 11.00 -7.63
C PRO A 108 23.82 9.54 -7.17
N ALA A 109 25.07 9.15 -6.92
CA ALA A 109 25.47 7.80 -6.47
C ALA A 109 24.70 7.28 -5.23
N ASP A 110 23.92 8.12 -4.57
CA ASP A 110 23.12 7.83 -3.39
C ASP A 110 21.62 7.61 -3.66
N ALA A 111 21.17 7.59 -4.92
CA ALA A 111 19.74 7.44 -5.25
C ALA A 111 19.13 6.14 -4.69
N HIS A 112 19.94 5.08 -4.54
CA HIS A 112 19.52 3.80 -3.98
C HIS A 112 19.57 3.73 -2.44
N ARG A 113 20.20 4.70 -1.78
CA ARG A 113 20.31 4.79 -0.31
C ARG A 113 19.29 5.71 0.33
N ARG A 114 18.68 6.62 -0.43
CA ARG A 114 17.63 7.48 0.11
C ARG A 114 16.35 6.67 0.21
N LEU A 115 15.75 6.67 1.40
CA LEU A 115 14.36 6.22 1.59
C LEU A 115 13.51 6.87 0.51
N LEU A 116 12.77 6.04 -0.24
CA LEU A 116 11.86 6.54 -1.26
C LEU A 116 10.86 7.49 -0.59
N PRO A 117 10.74 8.74 -1.05
CA PRO A 117 9.78 9.65 -0.46
C PRO A 117 8.39 9.07 -0.57
N ASP A 118 7.75 8.92 0.59
CA ASP A 118 6.38 8.46 0.68
C ASP A 118 5.48 9.66 0.93
N PRO A 119 4.69 10.08 -0.07
CA PRO A 119 3.84 11.24 0.07
C PRO A 119 2.76 11.09 1.14
N ALA A 120 2.42 9.84 1.54
CA ALA A 120 1.47 9.59 2.61
C ALA A 120 2.01 10.02 3.99
N THR A 121 3.34 10.03 4.19
CA THR A 121 3.97 10.41 5.46
C THR A 121 4.39 11.89 5.50
N GLY A 122 4.14 12.64 4.45
CA GLY A 122 4.55 14.04 4.36
C GLY A 122 6.02 14.26 4.02
N ALA A 123 6.78 13.19 3.84
CA ALA A 123 8.17 13.26 3.40
C ALA A 123 8.24 13.66 1.92
N GLN A 124 7.98 14.93 1.63
CA GLN A 124 8.30 15.53 0.33
C GLN A 124 9.70 16.15 0.46
N SER A 125 10.69 15.49 -0.10
CA SER A 125 12.02 16.06 -0.23
C SER A 125 12.11 16.88 -1.52
N GLY A 126 12.06 18.21 -1.41
CA GLY A 126 12.40 19.13 -2.50
C GLY A 126 11.41 19.19 -3.67
N GLU A 127 11.69 20.06 -4.61
CA GLU A 127 10.80 20.49 -5.70
C GLU A 127 10.50 19.43 -6.76
N HIS A 128 10.77 18.29 -6.82
CA HIS A 128 10.43 17.15 -7.68
C HIS A 128 11.38 15.98 -7.43
N PRO A 129 11.03 15.03 -6.56
CA PRO A 129 11.84 13.83 -6.39
C PRO A 129 11.93 13.07 -7.71
N PHE A 130 13.11 12.55 -8.04
CA PHE A 130 13.30 11.73 -9.23
C PHE A 130 12.45 10.44 -9.15
N ILE A 131 12.39 9.84 -7.97
CA ILE A 131 11.57 8.64 -7.69
C ILE A 131 10.68 8.93 -6.48
N SER A 132 9.41 8.55 -6.55
CA SER A 132 8.47 8.60 -5.43
C SER A 132 7.57 7.39 -5.39
N LEU A 133 7.05 7.06 -4.21
CA LEU A 133 5.92 6.14 -4.12
C LEU A 133 4.66 6.82 -4.64
N TRP A 134 3.80 6.04 -5.27
CA TRP A 134 2.42 6.43 -5.53
C TRP A 134 1.49 5.56 -4.69
N ARG A 135 0.51 6.18 -4.04
CA ARG A 135 -0.47 5.48 -3.21
C ARG A 135 -1.90 5.78 -3.66
N PRO A 136 -2.79 4.78 -3.63
CA PRO A 136 -4.22 4.98 -3.89
C PRO A 136 -4.83 6.02 -2.94
N PHE A 137 -5.80 6.80 -3.43
CA PHE A 137 -6.59 7.76 -2.63
C PHE A 137 -5.80 8.88 -1.93
N LEU A 138 -4.55 9.12 -2.31
CA LEU A 138 -3.92 10.37 -1.91
C LEU A 138 -4.60 11.55 -2.62
N PRO A 139 -4.96 12.63 -1.89
CA PRO A 139 -5.64 13.77 -2.48
C PRO A 139 -4.73 14.62 -3.39
N GLU A 140 -3.42 14.50 -3.21
CA GLU A 140 -2.43 15.30 -3.91
C GLU A 140 -1.81 14.51 -5.07
N GLU A 141 -1.62 15.18 -6.21
CA GLU A 141 -0.88 14.61 -7.32
C GLU A 141 0.61 14.46 -6.96
N VAL A 142 1.12 13.24 -7.05
CA VAL A 142 2.54 12.97 -6.82
C VAL A 142 3.32 13.30 -8.08
N ARG A 143 4.16 14.34 -8.02
CA ARG A 143 5.02 14.76 -9.12
C ARG A 143 6.40 14.15 -8.96
N ALA A 144 6.75 13.18 -9.80
CA ALA A 144 8.07 12.58 -9.87
C ALA A 144 8.31 12.01 -11.28
N THR A 145 9.56 11.95 -11.73
CA THR A 145 9.91 11.34 -13.02
C THR A 145 9.57 9.84 -13.04
N VAL A 146 9.73 9.19 -11.91
CA VAL A 146 9.46 7.76 -11.72
C VAL A 146 8.51 7.58 -10.55
N LEU A 147 7.40 6.89 -10.77
CA LEU A 147 6.49 6.47 -9.72
C LEU A 147 6.59 4.97 -9.46
N LEU A 148 6.61 4.60 -8.19
CA LEU A 148 6.52 3.23 -7.71
C LEU A 148 5.14 3.02 -7.07
N PRO A 149 4.14 2.53 -7.81
CA PRO A 149 2.81 2.33 -7.26
C PRO A 149 2.77 1.25 -6.18
N VAL A 150 2.14 1.58 -5.04
CA VAL A 150 1.67 0.61 -4.06
C VAL A 150 0.33 0.09 -4.57
N LEU A 151 0.32 -1.12 -5.10
CA LEU A 151 -0.90 -1.71 -5.65
C LEU A 151 -1.88 -2.08 -4.53
N PRO A 152 -3.19 -1.85 -4.69
CA PRO A 152 -4.23 -2.32 -3.77
C PRO A 152 -4.47 -3.83 -3.92
N PHE A 153 -3.42 -4.61 -3.72
CA PHE A 153 -3.34 -6.04 -4.02
C PHE A 153 -2.64 -6.80 -2.92
N ALA A 154 -3.28 -7.80 -2.34
CA ALA A 154 -2.78 -8.55 -1.17
C ALA A 154 -1.41 -9.21 -1.36
N MET A 155 -0.99 -9.48 -2.60
CA MET A 155 0.33 -10.00 -2.95
C MET A 155 1.21 -8.93 -3.59
N ALA A 156 1.04 -7.65 -3.23
CA ALA A 156 1.82 -6.54 -3.78
C ALA A 156 3.33 -6.68 -3.54
N ASP A 157 3.75 -7.40 -2.51
CA ASP A 157 5.16 -7.69 -2.23
C ASP A 157 5.85 -8.54 -3.31
N HIS A 158 5.06 -9.20 -4.18
CA HIS A 158 5.54 -10.03 -5.29
C HIS A 158 5.42 -9.35 -6.65
N ILE A 159 5.13 -8.06 -6.66
CA ILE A 159 5.07 -7.26 -7.89
C ILE A 159 5.29 -5.78 -7.58
N GLN A 160 6.25 -5.16 -8.26
CA GLN A 160 6.46 -3.73 -8.22
C GLN A 160 6.40 -3.15 -9.62
N PRO A 161 5.34 -2.43 -9.97
CA PRO A 161 5.34 -1.59 -11.16
C PRO A 161 6.28 -0.40 -11.00
N VAL A 162 6.92 -0.02 -12.09
CA VAL A 162 7.69 1.20 -12.27
C VAL A 162 7.04 1.97 -13.40
N CYS A 163 6.51 3.14 -13.10
CA CYS A 163 5.84 4.02 -14.05
C CYS A 163 6.72 5.24 -14.31
N VAL A 164 7.11 5.46 -15.55
CA VAL A 164 8.13 6.46 -15.95
C VAL A 164 7.54 7.46 -16.92
N GLN A 165 7.85 8.74 -16.74
CA GLN A 165 7.52 9.83 -17.67
C GLN A 165 8.31 9.73 -18.97
N ASP A 166 7.87 10.43 -20.00
CA ASP A 166 8.63 10.59 -21.25
C ASP A 166 10.00 11.22 -20.96
N GLY A 167 11.05 10.67 -21.60
CA GLY A 167 12.43 11.09 -21.35
C GLY A 167 13.06 10.56 -20.07
N GLY A 168 12.33 9.80 -19.25
CA GLY A 168 12.88 9.14 -18.06
C GLY A 168 13.69 7.87 -18.38
N PRO A 169 14.23 7.19 -17.36
CA PRO A 169 15.12 6.05 -17.56
C PRO A 169 14.40 4.85 -18.17
N ALA A 170 15.03 4.21 -19.15
CA ALA A 170 14.59 2.94 -19.69
C ALA A 170 15.19 1.78 -18.88
N VAL A 171 14.35 0.87 -18.41
CA VAL A 171 14.74 -0.32 -17.66
C VAL A 171 14.14 -1.58 -18.30
N ILE A 172 14.65 -2.75 -17.97
CA ILE A 172 14.13 -4.02 -18.46
C ILE A 172 13.25 -4.64 -17.39
N SER A 173 12.01 -4.98 -17.75
CA SER A 173 11.08 -5.67 -16.83
C SER A 173 11.60 -7.05 -16.42
N GLY A 174 11.38 -7.42 -15.16
CA GLY A 174 11.57 -8.78 -14.67
C GLY A 174 10.48 -9.74 -15.18
N ALA A 175 10.70 -11.02 -14.96
CA ALA A 175 9.72 -12.07 -15.25
C ALA A 175 8.77 -12.26 -14.06
N LEU A 176 7.46 -12.33 -14.33
CA LEU A 176 6.41 -12.41 -13.32
C LEU A 176 5.44 -13.56 -13.61
N SER A 177 5.00 -14.24 -12.55
CA SER A 177 3.98 -15.27 -12.66
C SER A 177 2.64 -14.68 -13.14
N PRO A 178 1.96 -15.30 -14.12
CA PRO A 178 0.61 -14.93 -14.52
C PRO A 178 -0.41 -14.94 -13.39
N VAL A 179 -0.21 -15.75 -12.36
CA VAL A 179 -1.05 -15.77 -11.14
C VAL A 179 -1.01 -14.41 -10.45
N ILE A 180 0.20 -13.87 -10.21
CA ILE A 180 0.39 -12.55 -9.60
C ILE A 180 -0.19 -11.45 -10.50
N LEU A 181 0.15 -11.49 -11.79
CA LEU A 181 -0.34 -10.52 -12.77
C LEU A 181 -1.86 -10.49 -12.87
N SER A 182 -2.52 -11.66 -12.89
CA SER A 182 -3.98 -11.75 -12.98
C SER A 182 -4.67 -11.15 -11.75
N GLY A 183 -4.12 -11.40 -10.57
CA GLY A 183 -4.59 -10.80 -9.32
C GLY A 183 -4.42 -9.28 -9.29
N ALA A 184 -3.25 -8.78 -9.72
CA ALA A 184 -2.99 -7.34 -9.78
C ALA A 184 -3.92 -6.62 -10.78
N VAL A 185 -4.19 -7.22 -11.94
CA VAL A 185 -5.18 -6.69 -12.91
C VAL A 185 -6.57 -6.61 -12.30
N ALA A 186 -7.01 -7.66 -11.60
CA ALA A 186 -8.31 -7.69 -10.94
C ALA A 186 -8.39 -6.65 -9.81
N ALA A 187 -7.33 -6.48 -9.05
CA ALA A 187 -7.24 -5.48 -7.98
C ALA A 187 -7.33 -4.05 -8.51
N LEU A 188 -6.60 -3.71 -9.59
CA LEU A 188 -6.74 -2.41 -10.23
C LEU A 188 -8.14 -2.17 -10.82
N ALA A 189 -8.78 -3.20 -11.37
CA ALA A 189 -10.16 -3.09 -11.83
C ALA A 189 -11.14 -2.82 -10.66
N THR A 190 -10.92 -3.46 -9.51
CA THR A 190 -11.69 -3.17 -8.29
C THR A 190 -11.44 -1.75 -7.80
N TYR A 191 -10.18 -1.30 -7.79
CA TYR A 191 -9.82 0.08 -7.44
C TYR A 191 -10.51 1.10 -8.37
N ALA A 192 -10.41 0.91 -9.68
CA ALA A 192 -11.05 1.80 -10.65
C ALA A 192 -12.58 1.83 -10.52
N ALA A 193 -13.19 0.70 -10.16
CA ALA A 193 -14.63 0.64 -9.86
C ALA A 193 -14.96 1.41 -8.58
N PHE A 194 -14.15 1.27 -7.54
CA PHE A 194 -14.30 1.98 -6.27
C PHE A 194 -14.20 3.50 -6.45
N VAL A 195 -13.20 3.99 -7.20
CA VAL A 195 -13.03 5.43 -7.48
C VAL A 195 -14.23 6.01 -8.21
N ARG A 196 -14.79 5.26 -9.16
CA ARG A 196 -15.98 5.72 -9.90
C ARG A 196 -17.25 5.72 -9.05
N GLN A 197 -17.41 4.70 -8.24
CA GLN A 197 -18.60 4.50 -7.40
C GLN A 197 -18.20 3.76 -6.13
N PRO A 198 -17.88 4.49 -5.06
CA PRO A 198 -17.60 3.87 -3.77
C PRO A 198 -18.77 2.99 -3.32
N PRO A 199 -18.48 1.84 -2.71
CA PRO A 199 -19.55 0.97 -2.20
C PRO A 199 -20.32 1.67 -1.09
N ALA A 200 -21.63 1.45 -1.03
CA ALA A 200 -22.47 1.98 0.02
C ALA A 200 -21.98 1.49 1.40
N VAL A 201 -22.00 2.40 2.36
CA VAL A 201 -21.71 2.08 3.77
C VAL A 201 -22.96 1.47 4.39
N SER A 202 -22.80 0.37 5.10
CA SER A 202 -23.89 -0.32 5.80
C SER A 202 -24.50 0.57 6.89
N PRO A 203 -25.80 0.46 7.23
CA PRO A 203 -26.41 1.21 8.32
C PRO A 203 -25.74 1.06 9.70
N HIS A 204 -24.93 -0.01 9.88
CA HIS A 204 -24.17 -0.29 11.10
C HIS A 204 -22.70 0.13 11.03
N GLU A 205 -22.29 0.79 9.95
CA GLU A 205 -20.94 1.25 9.70
C GLU A 205 -20.95 2.76 9.40
N VAL A 206 -19.83 3.42 9.63
CA VAL A 206 -19.58 4.82 9.26
C VAL A 206 -18.49 4.92 8.19
N ALA A 207 -18.56 5.96 7.38
CA ALA A 207 -17.54 6.30 6.39
C ALA A 207 -16.35 6.97 7.09
N VAL A 208 -15.38 6.18 7.52
CA VAL A 208 -14.27 6.65 8.38
C VAL A 208 -13.44 7.73 7.70
N TRP A 209 -13.30 7.69 6.37
CA TRP A 209 -12.49 8.67 5.65
C TRP A 209 -13.05 10.10 5.71
N ASP A 210 -14.36 10.25 5.94
CA ASP A 210 -15.02 11.56 6.00
C ASP A 210 -15.11 12.09 7.43
N GLU A 211 -15.15 11.21 8.43
CA GLU A 211 -15.50 11.53 9.81
C GLU A 211 -14.30 11.55 10.77
N PHE A 212 -13.18 10.89 10.40
CA PHE A 212 -12.05 10.77 11.32
C PHE A 212 -11.13 11.98 11.23
N ASP A 213 -11.00 12.72 12.36
CA ASP A 213 -9.97 13.74 12.57
C ASP A 213 -9.46 13.64 14.02
N HIS A 214 -8.14 13.81 14.23
CA HIS A 214 -7.54 13.78 15.57
C HIS A 214 -6.24 14.60 15.60
N PRO A 215 -6.07 15.52 16.56
CA PRO A 215 -4.96 16.48 16.57
C PRO A 215 -3.56 15.84 16.75
N SER A 216 -3.49 14.61 17.27
CA SER A 216 -2.23 13.90 17.43
C SER A 216 -1.71 13.21 16.16
N TRP A 217 -2.49 13.26 15.07
CA TRP A 217 -2.16 12.59 13.82
C TRP A 217 -2.11 13.58 12.67
N THR A 218 -1.08 13.50 11.85
CA THR A 218 -1.07 14.17 10.54
C THR A 218 -1.76 13.28 9.54
N ARG A 219 -2.80 13.79 8.89
CA ARG A 219 -3.62 13.02 7.94
C ARG A 219 -3.46 13.50 6.51
N ARG A 220 -3.43 12.54 5.55
CA ARG A 220 -3.48 12.77 4.11
C ARG A 220 -4.38 11.72 3.45
N GLY A 221 -5.62 12.08 3.13
CA GLY A 221 -6.63 11.13 2.67
C GLY A 221 -6.86 10.03 3.71
N PRO A 222 -6.76 8.74 3.34
CA PRO A 222 -6.89 7.63 4.29
C PRO A 222 -5.63 7.37 5.14
N TYR A 223 -4.53 8.05 4.87
CA TYR A 223 -3.23 7.82 5.52
C TYR A 223 -3.02 8.77 6.69
N MET A 224 -2.47 8.25 7.77
CA MET A 224 -2.14 9.00 8.97
C MET A 224 -0.73 8.67 9.45
N THR A 225 -0.09 9.66 10.07
CA THR A 225 1.20 9.49 10.75
C THR A 225 1.15 10.12 12.13
N SER A 226 1.72 9.43 13.12
CA SER A 226 1.80 9.94 14.50
C SER A 226 3.00 10.85 14.72
N GLY A 227 4.01 10.81 13.83
CA GLY A 227 5.30 11.46 14.03
C GLY A 227 6.16 10.84 15.13
N LEU A 228 5.67 9.80 15.82
CA LEU A 228 6.37 9.12 16.89
C LEU A 228 7.37 8.11 16.35
N GLN A 229 8.49 7.92 17.08
CA GLN A 229 9.56 7.00 16.72
C GLN A 229 10.03 6.18 17.93
N GLY A 230 10.80 5.12 17.68
CA GLY A 230 11.48 4.34 18.71
C GLY A 230 10.56 3.84 19.83
N LYS A 231 10.93 4.15 21.09
CA LYS A 231 10.19 3.68 22.28
C LYS A 231 8.77 4.25 22.38
N GLU A 232 8.54 5.48 21.94
CA GLU A 232 7.23 6.13 21.99
C GLU A 232 6.26 5.45 21.02
N TYR A 233 6.72 5.19 19.79
CA TYR A 233 5.93 4.42 18.84
C TYR A 233 5.64 2.99 19.34
N SER A 234 6.63 2.32 19.94
CA SER A 234 6.44 1.00 20.52
C SER A 234 5.38 0.97 21.62
N ARG A 235 5.31 2.03 22.45
CA ARG A 235 4.24 2.17 23.46
C ARG A 235 2.87 2.36 22.80
N LEU A 236 2.78 3.22 21.80
CA LEU A 236 1.57 3.45 21.02
C LEU A 236 1.09 2.14 20.35
N PHE A 237 1.97 1.44 19.66
CA PHE A 237 1.69 0.17 18.99
C PHE A 237 1.08 -0.86 19.96
N ARG A 238 1.74 -1.09 21.12
CA ARG A 238 1.25 -2.02 22.16
C ARG A 238 -0.07 -1.59 22.78
N HIS A 239 -0.29 -0.29 22.92
CA HIS A 239 -1.55 0.24 23.43
C HIS A 239 -2.71 -0.07 22.47
N PHE A 240 -2.55 0.20 21.18
CA PHE A 240 -3.54 -0.13 20.17
C PHE A 240 -3.78 -1.65 20.05
N LEU A 241 -2.71 -2.43 20.10
CA LEU A 241 -2.79 -3.90 19.99
C LEU A 241 -3.61 -4.49 21.16
N ARG A 242 -3.44 -3.98 22.40
CA ARG A 242 -4.26 -4.39 23.56
C ARG A 242 -5.75 -4.08 23.40
N ARG A 243 -6.09 -3.10 22.57
CA ARG A 243 -7.46 -2.71 22.22
C ARG A 243 -7.96 -3.39 20.93
N ASN A 244 -7.27 -4.42 20.48
CA ASN A 244 -7.56 -5.17 19.25
C ASN A 244 -7.52 -4.30 17.98
N ILE A 245 -6.56 -3.39 17.91
CA ILE A 245 -6.27 -2.56 16.74
C ILE A 245 -4.82 -2.83 16.33
N VAL A 246 -4.60 -3.14 15.05
CA VAL A 246 -3.27 -3.42 14.50
C VAL A 246 -2.75 -2.18 13.78
N LEU A 247 -1.69 -1.59 14.32
CA LEU A 247 -0.91 -0.55 13.65
C LEU A 247 0.21 -1.16 12.79
N PRO A 248 0.83 -0.41 11.87
CA PRO A 248 2.05 -0.84 11.21
C PRO A 248 3.14 -1.18 12.24
N PRO A 249 3.88 -2.29 12.08
CA PRO A 249 5.01 -2.59 12.97
C PRO A 249 6.23 -1.70 12.72
N ASP A 250 6.19 -0.90 11.65
CA ASP A 250 7.21 0.07 11.27
C ASP A 250 6.65 1.49 11.39
N PRO A 251 7.24 2.36 12.23
CA PRO A 251 6.77 3.74 12.42
C PRO A 251 6.91 4.62 11.15
N GLU A 252 7.74 4.21 10.20
CA GLU A 252 7.88 4.92 8.92
C GLU A 252 6.73 4.63 7.95
N MET A 253 5.98 3.56 8.19
CA MET A 253 4.79 3.26 7.42
C MET A 253 3.58 4.06 7.91
N PRO A 254 2.74 4.56 6.99
CA PRO A 254 1.52 5.24 7.40
C PRO A 254 0.52 4.26 8.03
N VAL A 255 -0.19 4.71 9.03
CA VAL A 255 -1.41 4.08 9.53
C VAL A 255 -2.51 4.36 8.50
N ILE A 256 -3.32 3.36 8.18
CA ILE A 256 -4.29 3.45 7.09
C ILE A 256 -5.70 3.29 7.66
N LEU A 257 -6.51 4.33 7.53
CA LEU A 257 -7.91 4.28 7.92
C LEU A 257 -8.69 3.33 7.00
N PRO A 258 -9.52 2.45 7.54
CA PRO A 258 -10.42 1.66 6.73
C PRO A 258 -11.45 2.58 6.09
N TYR A 259 -11.91 2.26 4.87
CA TYR A 259 -13.00 3.02 4.23
C TYR A 259 -14.24 3.08 5.12
N ARG A 260 -14.55 1.96 5.81
CA ARG A 260 -15.69 1.81 6.69
C ARG A 260 -15.37 0.97 7.92
N ALA A 261 -15.92 1.35 9.05
CA ALA A 261 -15.84 0.62 10.31
C ALA A 261 -17.14 0.78 11.09
N SER A 262 -17.39 -0.02 12.13
CA SER A 262 -18.50 0.24 13.05
C SER A 262 -18.22 1.47 13.89
N ALA A 263 -19.27 2.16 14.34
CA ALA A 263 -19.12 3.34 15.20
C ALA A 263 -18.28 3.04 16.46
N GLY A 264 -18.44 1.86 17.06
CA GLY A 264 -17.63 1.44 18.21
C GLY A 264 -16.15 1.21 17.87
N GLU A 265 -15.81 0.71 16.66
CA GLU A 265 -14.43 0.60 16.22
C GLU A 265 -13.79 1.97 16.02
N VAL A 266 -14.52 2.92 15.41
CA VAL A 266 -14.04 4.30 15.23
C VAL A 266 -13.82 4.98 16.59
N HIS A 267 -14.78 4.87 17.49
CA HIS A 267 -14.66 5.41 18.85
C HIS A 267 -13.43 4.85 19.58
N ASN A 268 -13.20 3.54 19.48
CA ASN A 268 -12.03 2.88 20.08
C ASN A 268 -10.71 3.39 19.47
N VAL A 269 -10.66 3.68 18.16
CA VAL A 269 -9.48 4.30 17.53
C VAL A 269 -9.25 5.71 18.09
N ILE A 270 -10.28 6.54 18.17
CA ILE A 270 -10.20 7.91 18.70
C ILE A 270 -9.71 7.91 20.14
N GLU A 271 -10.32 7.12 21.03
CA GLU A 271 -9.89 6.98 22.42
C GLU A 271 -8.44 6.48 22.54
N SER A 272 -8.06 5.52 21.70
CA SER A 272 -6.69 4.98 21.67
C SER A 272 -5.67 6.02 21.21
N SER A 273 -6.09 6.97 20.38
CA SER A 273 -5.26 8.06 19.87
C SER A 273 -5.00 9.16 20.90
N SER A 274 -5.82 9.25 21.93
CA SER A 274 -5.78 10.29 22.98
C SER A 274 -4.77 9.97 24.11
N ILE A 275 -3.79 9.10 23.87
CA ILE A 275 -2.73 8.89 24.86
C ILE A 275 -1.99 10.20 25.05
N GLU A 276 -2.03 10.71 26.27
CA GLU A 276 -1.20 11.82 26.70
C GLU A 276 0.27 11.51 26.33
N ARG A 277 0.91 12.44 25.65
CA ARG A 277 2.36 12.47 25.48
C ARG A 277 2.93 12.68 26.88
N GLY A 278 2.99 11.59 27.66
CA GLY A 278 3.46 11.61 29.03
C GLY A 278 4.89 12.11 29.07
N GLY A 279 5.09 13.10 29.91
CA GLY A 279 6.33 13.77 30.19
C GLY A 279 7.46 12.86 30.71
#